data_b63165aad89d9b8c28105da182d3a1f5
#
_entry.id   b63165aad89d9b8c28105da182d3a1f5
#
_cell.length_a   1.000
_cell.length_b   1.000
_cell.length_c   1.000
_cell.angle_alpha   90.00
_cell.angle_beta   90.00
_cell.angle_gamma   90.00
#
_symmetry.space_group_name_H-M   'P 1'
#
loop_
_entity.id
_entity.type
_entity.pdbx_description
1 polymer ?
#
loop_
_entity_poly.entity_id
_entity_poly.type
_entity_poly.pdbx_seq_one_letter_code
_entity_poly.pdbx_strand_id
1 'polypeptide(L)'
;MTDKSLPRRSFLTVAATGIAGAALGGCTSAQPLGGAMSSSAGVSPNSMMPGAIKLGVASYSLREFPLDKALEMIKTLRTPYVNFKSVHVPYEKTPAELAGLRQKIESAGVTIVGGGTITFDKDTDADVEKYFAYARNAGMPTIVCTMEHAILPRVEKFAKQYDIKVAIHNHGPEDKHFPSPYDVLTAVKGMDSRMGLCMDVGHATRAGANIVQAALDAGPRLHDLHIKDLADGTARDSQVAVGEGKLPIPALFRALQKINFPGYVNLEYEINAKDPLPGMQVSFAYMRGVLAAMA
;
A
#
# COMPACT_ATOMS: atom_id res chain seq x y z
N MET A 1 16.21 -48.67 -18.20
CA MET A 1 16.47 -48.43 -19.65
C MET A 1 15.32 -47.61 -20.15
N THR A 2 15.40 -46.35 -20.41
CA THR A 2 16.17 -45.56 -21.32
C THR A 2 16.30 -44.13 -20.82
N ASP A 3 17.49 -43.65 -20.76
CA ASP A 3 17.94 -42.28 -20.53
C ASP A 3 17.60 -41.39 -21.78
N LYS A 4 17.09 -40.17 -21.55
CA LYS A 4 17.07 -39.12 -22.58
C LYS A 4 17.55 -37.80 -21.96
N SER A 5 18.84 -37.56 -22.11
CA SER A 5 19.53 -36.30 -21.92
C SER A 5 19.07 -35.23 -22.91
N LEU A 6 18.82 -33.99 -22.42
CA LEU A 6 18.54 -32.78 -23.21
C LEU A 6 19.85 -32.00 -23.45
N PRO A 7 20.05 -31.36 -24.64
CA PRO A 7 21.30 -30.72 -25.02
C PRO A 7 21.49 -29.33 -24.42
N ARG A 8 22.73 -29.04 -24.03
CA ARG A 8 23.25 -27.74 -23.62
C ARG A 8 23.24 -26.75 -24.77
N ARG A 9 22.69 -25.56 -24.60
CA ARG A 9 22.81 -24.44 -25.52
C ARG A 9 24.05 -23.61 -25.19
N SER A 10 24.90 -23.46 -26.21
CA SER A 10 26.18 -22.72 -26.22
C SER A 10 25.92 -21.20 -26.19
N PHE A 11 26.70 -20.48 -25.40
CA PHE A 11 26.76 -19.01 -25.43
C PHE A 11 27.75 -18.58 -26.55
N LEU A 12 27.29 -17.70 -27.42
CA LEU A 12 28.13 -17.04 -28.44
C LEU A 12 28.81 -15.81 -27.80
N THR A 13 30.13 -15.82 -27.77
CA THR A 13 30.98 -14.68 -27.42
C THR A 13 31.23 -13.87 -28.69
N VAL A 14 30.86 -12.58 -28.70
CA VAL A 14 31.22 -11.65 -29.78
C VAL A 14 32.45 -10.86 -29.33
N ALA A 15 33.54 -11.03 -30.04
CA ALA A 15 34.77 -10.25 -29.90
C ALA A 15 34.72 -9.02 -30.82
N ALA A 16 34.93 -7.83 -30.25
CA ALA A 16 35.10 -6.60 -31.02
C ALA A 16 36.58 -6.30 -31.22
N THR A 17 37.00 -6.26 -32.47
CA THR A 17 38.33 -5.85 -32.89
C THR A 17 38.43 -4.33 -33.00
N GLY A 18 39.46 -3.76 -32.38
CA GLY A 18 39.79 -2.35 -32.49
C GLY A 18 40.56 -1.99 -33.76
N ILE A 19 40.35 -0.80 -34.26
CA ILE A 19 41.20 -0.17 -35.32
C ILE A 19 41.78 1.11 -34.74
N ALA A 20 43.09 1.18 -34.70
CA ALA A 20 43.85 2.36 -34.35
C ALA A 20 44.05 3.25 -35.60
N GLY A 21 43.78 4.53 -35.50
CA GLY A 21 44.12 5.51 -36.54
C GLY A 21 44.77 6.71 -35.87
N ALA A 22 46.06 6.92 -36.21
CA ALA A 22 46.82 8.09 -35.81
C ALA A 22 46.70 9.20 -36.86
N ALA A 23 46.51 10.44 -36.45
CA ALA A 23 46.76 11.62 -37.29
C ALA A 23 47.19 12.82 -36.42
N LEU A 24 48.21 13.49 -36.94
CA LEU A 24 49.02 14.57 -36.40
C LEU A 24 48.36 15.96 -36.46
N GLY A 25 48.65 16.78 -35.48
CA GLY A 25 49.06 18.15 -35.68
C GLY A 25 47.97 19.25 -35.67
N GLY A 26 48.16 20.21 -34.77
CA GLY A 26 47.56 21.54 -34.88
C GLY A 26 47.38 22.24 -33.49
N CYS A 27 48.40 22.98 -33.05
CA CYS A 27 48.29 23.93 -31.93
C CYS A 27 47.49 25.14 -32.37
N THR A 28 46.36 25.44 -31.72
CA THR A 28 45.82 26.80 -31.60
C THR A 28 45.25 27.00 -30.22
N SER A 29 45.73 28.02 -29.57
CA SER A 29 45.32 28.51 -28.27
C SER A 29 43.87 29.02 -28.32
N ALA A 30 43.00 28.46 -27.48
CA ALA A 30 41.67 29.02 -27.22
C ALA A 30 41.42 29.12 -25.69
N GLN A 31 40.95 30.26 -25.29
CA GLN A 31 40.63 30.63 -23.89
C GLN A 31 39.57 29.74 -23.24
N PRO A 32 39.54 29.60 -21.91
CA PRO A 32 38.50 28.85 -21.21
C PRO A 32 37.20 29.65 -21.17
N LEU A 33 36.21 29.23 -21.90
CA LEU A 33 34.83 29.61 -21.65
C LEU A 33 34.34 28.86 -20.39
N GLY A 34 34.08 29.62 -19.33
CA GLY A 34 33.44 29.15 -18.13
C GLY A 34 32.03 28.62 -18.42
N GLY A 35 31.93 27.32 -18.65
CA GLY A 35 30.68 26.60 -18.66
C GLY A 35 30.18 26.42 -17.26
N ALA A 36 29.16 27.18 -16.86
CA ALA A 36 28.40 26.92 -15.64
C ALA A 36 27.88 25.48 -15.68
N MET A 37 28.36 24.62 -14.80
CA MET A 37 27.75 23.33 -14.53
C MET A 37 26.33 23.60 -14.04
N SER A 38 25.36 23.35 -14.90
CA SER A 38 23.96 23.23 -14.50
C SER A 38 23.87 22.15 -13.44
N SER A 39 23.72 22.55 -12.19
CA SER A 39 23.35 21.66 -11.11
C SER A 39 22.03 21.01 -11.52
N SER A 40 22.07 19.69 -11.73
CA SER A 40 20.86 18.87 -11.83
C SER A 40 20.04 19.13 -10.57
N ALA A 41 19.03 19.97 -10.67
CA ALA A 41 18.07 20.18 -9.61
C ALA A 41 17.52 18.79 -9.22
N GLY A 42 17.90 18.33 -8.04
CA GLY A 42 17.35 17.14 -7.44
C GLY A 42 15.83 17.32 -7.41
N VAL A 43 15.13 16.49 -8.16
CA VAL A 43 13.66 16.43 -8.09
C VAL A 43 13.30 16.10 -6.65
N SER A 44 12.80 17.09 -5.95
CA SER A 44 12.31 16.91 -4.58
C SER A 44 11.24 15.81 -4.60
N PRO A 45 11.32 14.77 -3.74
CA PRO A 45 10.36 13.67 -3.78
C PRO A 45 8.91 14.08 -3.48
N ASN A 46 8.66 15.34 -3.25
CA ASN A 46 7.40 15.81 -2.66
C ASN A 46 6.54 16.73 -3.55
N SER A 47 6.86 16.90 -4.84
CA SER A 47 5.92 17.50 -5.79
C SER A 47 5.06 16.41 -6.44
N MET A 48 4.13 15.82 -5.66
CA MET A 48 3.18 14.88 -6.23
C MET A 48 2.14 15.65 -7.03
N MET A 49 1.99 15.28 -8.31
CA MET A 49 0.90 15.76 -9.17
C MET A 49 -0.45 15.46 -8.50
N PRO A 50 -1.42 16.39 -8.53
CA PRO A 50 -2.77 16.08 -8.06
C PRO A 50 -3.30 14.81 -8.72
N GLY A 51 -3.78 13.85 -7.90
CA GLY A 51 -4.26 12.56 -8.41
C GLY A 51 -3.21 11.44 -8.54
N ALA A 52 -1.95 11.67 -8.14
CA ALA A 52 -0.95 10.61 -8.11
C ALA A 52 -1.29 9.55 -7.05
N ILE A 53 -1.36 8.27 -7.48
CA ILE A 53 -1.60 7.13 -6.60
C ILE A 53 -0.40 6.94 -5.68
N LYS A 54 -0.66 6.91 -4.37
CA LYS A 54 0.35 6.69 -3.33
C LYS A 54 0.39 5.21 -2.94
N LEU A 55 1.48 4.54 -3.26
CA LEU A 55 1.70 3.15 -2.87
C LEU A 55 2.22 3.08 -1.44
N GLY A 56 1.63 2.23 -0.62
CA GLY A 56 2.00 2.00 0.77
C GLY A 56 2.06 0.51 1.14
N VAL A 57 2.28 0.24 2.41
CA VAL A 57 2.33 -1.11 2.98
C VAL A 57 1.31 -1.23 4.10
N ALA A 58 0.47 -2.26 4.08
CA ALA A 58 -0.21 -2.76 5.28
C ALA A 58 0.80 -3.60 6.08
N SER A 59 1.17 -3.13 7.25
CA SER A 59 2.27 -3.76 8.00
C SER A 59 1.99 -5.20 8.47
N TYR A 60 0.75 -5.65 8.36
CA TYR A 60 0.38 -7.05 8.53
C TYR A 60 1.17 -7.99 7.61
N SER A 61 1.57 -7.50 6.44
CA SER A 61 2.48 -8.22 5.53
C SER A 61 3.81 -8.61 6.19
N LEU A 62 4.21 -7.88 7.23
CA LEU A 62 5.49 -8.05 7.94
C LEU A 62 5.29 -8.55 9.38
N ARG A 63 4.15 -9.18 9.68
CA ARG A 63 3.71 -9.57 11.03
C ARG A 63 4.66 -10.50 11.78
N GLU A 64 5.50 -11.24 11.07
CA GLU A 64 6.49 -12.15 11.68
C GLU A 64 7.79 -11.44 12.12
N PHE A 65 7.89 -10.11 11.88
CA PHE A 65 9.10 -9.35 12.15
C PHE A 65 8.85 -8.28 13.21
N PRO A 66 9.83 -7.99 14.10
CA PRO A 66 9.74 -6.87 15.01
C PRO A 66 9.78 -5.53 14.25
N LEU A 67 9.27 -4.46 14.85
CA LEU A 67 9.13 -3.14 14.24
C LEU A 67 10.41 -2.66 13.53
N ASP A 68 11.59 -2.80 14.17
CA ASP A 68 12.86 -2.34 13.60
C ASP A 68 13.17 -3.05 12.28
N LYS A 69 12.96 -4.36 12.26
CA LYS A 69 13.16 -5.15 11.03
C LYS A 69 12.13 -4.82 9.96
N ALA A 70 10.87 -4.62 10.36
CA ALA A 70 9.82 -4.18 9.44
C ALA A 70 10.16 -2.82 8.80
N LEU A 71 10.68 -1.85 9.57
CA LEU A 71 11.10 -0.55 9.05
C LEU A 71 12.26 -0.66 8.03
N GLU A 72 13.25 -1.55 8.27
CA GLU A 72 14.30 -1.83 7.29
C GLU A 72 13.73 -2.41 5.98
N MET A 73 12.80 -3.36 6.08
CA MET A 73 12.14 -3.97 4.93
C MET A 73 11.31 -2.95 4.14
N ILE A 74 10.55 -2.08 4.83
CA ILE A 74 9.79 -0.98 4.22
C ILE A 74 10.71 -0.04 3.45
N LYS A 75 11.86 0.32 4.02
CA LYS A 75 12.87 1.15 3.34
C LYS A 75 13.35 0.49 2.04
N THR A 76 13.56 -0.82 2.05
CA THR A 76 13.94 -1.61 0.86
C THR A 76 12.87 -1.56 -0.23
N LEU A 77 11.58 -1.49 0.15
CA LEU A 77 10.45 -1.36 -0.76
C LEU A 77 10.33 0.05 -1.38
N ARG A 78 11.09 1.03 -0.91
CA ARG A 78 11.12 2.42 -1.40
C ARG A 78 9.75 3.09 -1.37
N THR A 79 8.98 2.84 -0.32
CA THR A 79 7.74 3.57 -0.03
C THR A 79 7.77 4.07 1.40
N PRO A 80 7.37 5.35 1.67
CA PRO A 80 7.33 5.86 3.03
C PRO A 80 5.99 5.60 3.74
N TYR A 81 4.96 5.11 3.06
CA TYR A 81 3.59 5.07 3.56
C TYR A 81 3.26 3.71 4.18
N VAL A 82 2.77 3.73 5.43
CA VAL A 82 2.43 2.49 6.14
C VAL A 82 1.14 2.61 6.95
N ASN A 83 0.24 1.66 6.76
CA ASN A 83 -0.85 1.35 7.66
C ASN A 83 -0.35 0.34 8.70
N PHE A 84 -0.32 0.70 9.98
CA PHE A 84 0.28 -0.13 11.01
C PHE A 84 -0.71 -1.06 11.70
N LYS A 85 -0.37 -2.35 11.78
CA LYS A 85 -1.05 -3.35 12.62
C LYS A 85 -0.54 -3.29 14.05
N SER A 86 -1.36 -3.73 15.01
CA SER A 86 -1.04 -3.75 16.43
C SER A 86 0.18 -4.62 16.79
N VAL A 87 0.58 -5.56 15.95
CA VAL A 87 1.83 -6.32 16.13
C VAL A 87 3.07 -5.42 16.14
N HIS A 88 3.03 -4.28 15.42
CA HIS A 88 4.11 -3.29 15.38
C HIS A 88 3.87 -2.09 16.27
N VAL A 89 2.60 -1.70 16.47
CA VAL A 89 2.19 -0.60 17.34
C VAL A 89 1.13 -1.13 18.30
N PRO A 90 1.51 -1.75 19.43
CA PRO A 90 0.58 -2.46 20.32
C PRO A 90 -0.43 -1.55 21.01
N TYR A 91 -1.66 -2.04 21.20
CA TYR A 91 -2.77 -1.32 21.84
C TYR A 91 -2.52 -0.99 23.33
N GLU A 92 -1.74 -1.83 24.01
CA GLU A 92 -1.49 -1.79 25.45
C GLU A 92 -0.47 -0.71 25.82
N LYS A 93 0.13 -0.05 24.85
CA LYS A 93 1.10 1.02 25.06
C LYS A 93 0.45 2.26 25.61
N THR A 94 1.11 2.88 26.60
CA THR A 94 0.73 4.17 27.15
C THR A 94 0.82 5.28 26.11
N PRO A 95 0.13 6.41 26.29
CA PRO A 95 0.25 7.55 25.36
C PRO A 95 1.71 8.01 25.12
N ALA A 96 2.54 8.00 26.16
CA ALA A 96 3.95 8.38 26.05
C ALA A 96 4.76 7.36 25.21
N GLU A 97 4.52 6.06 25.40
CA GLU A 97 5.16 5.01 24.58
C GLU A 97 4.68 5.06 23.13
N LEU A 98 3.40 5.32 22.86
CA LEU A 98 2.87 5.49 21.50
C LEU A 98 3.50 6.70 20.82
N ALA A 99 3.65 7.82 21.53
CA ALA A 99 4.37 8.99 21.00
C ALA A 99 5.84 8.68 20.67
N GLY A 100 6.52 7.91 21.53
CA GLY A 100 7.88 7.44 21.27
C GLY A 100 7.99 6.51 20.05
N LEU A 101 7.03 5.57 19.89
CA LEU A 101 6.96 4.71 18.70
C LEU A 101 6.71 5.54 17.43
N ARG A 102 5.78 6.49 17.48
CA ARG A 102 5.53 7.43 16.39
C ARG A 102 6.81 8.16 15.98
N GLN A 103 7.52 8.77 16.94
CA GLN A 103 8.77 9.47 16.66
C GLN A 103 9.83 8.55 16.05
N LYS A 104 9.94 7.31 16.53
CA LYS A 104 10.85 6.29 15.99
C LYS A 104 10.52 5.97 14.52
N ILE A 105 9.24 5.74 14.20
CA ILE A 105 8.76 5.45 12.86
C ILE A 105 9.03 6.64 11.92
N GLU A 106 8.67 7.85 12.33
CA GLU A 106 8.88 9.08 11.56
C GLU A 106 10.37 9.35 11.33
N SER A 107 11.24 9.10 12.33
CA SER A 107 12.69 9.23 12.22
C SER A 107 13.31 8.21 11.25
N ALA A 108 12.66 7.09 11.02
CA ALA A 108 13.06 6.12 9.99
C ALA A 108 12.64 6.53 8.56
N GLY A 109 12.00 7.69 8.40
CA GLY A 109 11.51 8.21 7.12
C GLY A 109 10.17 7.59 6.70
N VAL A 110 9.42 7.01 7.65
CA VAL A 110 8.12 6.38 7.40
C VAL A 110 7.00 7.30 7.86
N THR A 111 5.97 7.42 7.02
CA THR A 111 4.74 8.16 7.30
C THR A 111 3.64 7.20 7.72
N ILE A 112 3.09 7.39 8.90
CA ILE A 112 1.92 6.64 9.38
C ILE A 112 0.68 7.15 8.64
N VAL A 113 0.06 6.30 7.83
CA VAL A 113 -1.13 6.67 7.04
C VAL A 113 -2.42 6.10 7.61
N GLY A 114 -2.32 5.16 8.53
CA GLY A 114 -3.45 4.57 9.22
C GLY A 114 -3.02 3.50 10.21
N GLY A 115 -3.99 2.90 10.84
CA GLY A 115 -3.81 1.75 11.72
C GLY A 115 -4.97 0.77 11.66
N GLY A 116 -4.65 -0.51 11.73
CA GLY A 116 -5.67 -1.57 11.69
C GLY A 116 -5.17 -2.85 10.98
N THR A 117 -6.03 -3.84 10.77
CA THR A 117 -7.47 -3.80 11.02
C THR A 117 -7.75 -3.86 12.53
N ILE A 118 -8.51 -2.92 13.05
CA ILE A 118 -9.00 -2.90 14.43
C ILE A 118 -10.39 -3.53 14.46
N THR A 119 -10.65 -4.44 15.40
CA THR A 119 -12.00 -4.97 15.62
C THR A 119 -12.66 -4.22 16.77
N PHE A 120 -13.81 -3.60 16.50
CA PHE A 120 -14.66 -3.04 17.54
C PHE A 120 -15.64 -4.14 18.01
N ASP A 121 -15.34 -4.73 19.18
CA ASP A 121 -16.06 -5.93 19.67
C ASP A 121 -17.28 -5.59 20.54
N LYS A 122 -17.30 -4.38 21.14
CA LYS A 122 -18.31 -4.02 22.13
C LYS A 122 -18.90 -2.67 21.84
N ASP A 123 -20.24 -2.58 21.97
CA ASP A 123 -21.00 -1.36 21.79
C ASP A 123 -21.08 -0.55 23.09
N THR A 124 -19.91 -0.12 23.61
CA THR A 124 -19.82 0.82 24.73
C THR A 124 -18.90 1.98 24.39
N ASP A 125 -19.15 3.15 24.98
CA ASP A 125 -18.31 4.34 24.73
C ASP A 125 -16.85 4.07 25.09
N ALA A 126 -16.60 3.44 26.24
CA ALA A 126 -15.24 3.15 26.70
C ALA A 126 -14.49 2.20 25.76
N ASP A 127 -15.16 1.15 25.23
CA ASP A 127 -14.54 0.19 24.33
C ASP A 127 -14.25 0.76 22.94
N VAL A 128 -15.10 1.68 22.45
CA VAL A 128 -14.87 2.33 21.17
C VAL A 128 -13.85 3.46 21.31
N GLU A 129 -14.00 4.33 22.33
CA GLU A 129 -13.14 5.49 22.53
C GLU A 129 -11.65 5.11 22.72
N LYS A 130 -11.36 3.98 23.38
CA LYS A 130 -9.99 3.54 23.60
C LYS A 130 -9.19 3.39 22.29
N TYR A 131 -9.82 2.94 21.20
CA TYR A 131 -9.15 2.80 19.91
C TYR A 131 -8.97 4.14 19.19
N PHE A 132 -9.87 5.10 19.38
CA PHE A 132 -9.67 6.46 18.89
C PHE A 132 -8.56 7.19 19.65
N ALA A 133 -8.53 7.05 20.97
CA ALA A 133 -7.43 7.57 21.80
C ALA A 133 -6.07 6.95 21.40
N TYR A 134 -6.04 5.64 21.22
CA TYR A 134 -4.88 4.92 20.69
C TYR A 134 -4.44 5.49 19.33
N ALA A 135 -5.34 5.57 18.36
CA ALA A 135 -5.03 6.06 17.01
C ALA A 135 -4.47 7.50 17.05
N ARG A 136 -5.10 8.39 17.84
CA ARG A 136 -4.62 9.76 18.03
C ARG A 136 -3.21 9.80 18.63
N ASN A 137 -2.94 9.02 19.67
CA ASN A 137 -1.63 9.00 20.34
C ASN A 137 -0.55 8.40 19.44
N ALA A 138 -0.89 7.40 18.62
CA ALA A 138 0.00 6.80 17.63
C ALA A 138 0.15 7.64 16.35
N GLY A 139 -0.61 8.73 16.19
CA GLY A 139 -0.56 9.57 14.99
C GLY A 139 -1.20 8.96 13.75
N MET A 140 -2.20 8.12 13.92
CA MET A 140 -2.93 7.44 12.85
C MET A 140 -4.12 8.31 12.39
N PRO A 141 -4.10 8.87 11.17
CA PRO A 141 -5.19 9.72 10.66
C PRO A 141 -6.41 8.91 10.21
N THR A 142 -6.24 7.60 10.02
CA THR A 142 -7.30 6.68 9.57
C THR A 142 -7.26 5.39 10.39
N ILE A 143 -8.40 4.96 10.87
CA ILE A 143 -8.61 3.64 11.48
C ILE A 143 -9.20 2.72 10.41
N VAL A 144 -8.47 1.68 10.03
CA VAL A 144 -9.00 0.54 9.26
C VAL A 144 -9.61 -0.44 10.25
N CYS A 145 -10.86 -0.85 10.05
CA CYS A 145 -11.57 -1.61 11.08
C CYS A 145 -12.62 -2.57 10.53
N THR A 146 -13.09 -3.43 11.43
CA THR A 146 -14.31 -4.23 11.28
C THR A 146 -15.15 -4.15 12.55
N MET A 147 -16.46 -4.39 12.43
CA MET A 147 -17.41 -4.35 13.54
C MET A 147 -18.75 -4.95 13.15
N GLU A 148 -19.63 -5.14 14.13
CA GLU A 148 -21.06 -5.37 13.87
C GLU A 148 -21.77 -4.06 13.51
N HIS A 149 -22.82 -4.14 12.69
CA HIS A 149 -23.58 -2.96 12.25
C HIS A 149 -24.14 -2.11 13.41
N ALA A 150 -24.48 -2.76 14.53
CA ALA A 150 -25.01 -2.08 15.71
C ALA A 150 -24.03 -1.04 16.31
N ILE A 151 -22.72 -1.24 16.14
CA ILE A 151 -21.67 -0.38 16.71
C ILE A 151 -21.41 0.88 15.85
N LEU A 152 -21.84 0.88 14.58
CA LEU A 152 -21.57 1.96 13.62
C LEU A 152 -21.92 3.37 14.15
N PRO A 153 -23.12 3.62 14.76
CA PRO A 153 -23.45 4.97 15.23
C PRO A 153 -22.50 5.47 16.33
N ARG A 154 -21.99 4.55 17.14
CA ARG A 154 -21.04 4.89 18.20
C ARG A 154 -19.66 5.20 17.62
N VAL A 155 -19.21 4.41 16.66
CA VAL A 155 -17.94 4.66 15.94
C VAL A 155 -18.01 6.01 15.22
N GLU A 156 -19.13 6.34 14.56
CA GLU A 156 -19.32 7.65 13.93
C GLU A 156 -19.24 8.81 14.95
N LYS A 157 -19.83 8.66 16.15
CA LYS A 157 -19.73 9.64 17.23
C LYS A 157 -18.26 9.97 17.53
N PHE A 158 -17.44 8.94 17.74
CA PHE A 158 -16.03 9.13 18.07
C PHE A 158 -15.18 9.54 16.85
N ALA A 159 -15.52 9.12 15.63
CA ALA A 159 -14.88 9.61 14.41
C ALA A 159 -15.01 11.14 14.30
N LYS A 160 -16.17 11.69 14.61
CA LYS A 160 -16.41 13.15 14.67
C LYS A 160 -15.67 13.82 15.82
N GLN A 161 -15.70 13.22 17.02
CA GLN A 161 -15.06 13.77 18.21
C GLN A 161 -13.54 13.86 18.07
N TYR A 162 -12.91 12.86 17.48
CA TYR A 162 -11.45 12.75 17.34
C TYR A 162 -10.92 13.30 16.03
N ASP A 163 -11.81 13.63 15.07
CA ASP A 163 -11.48 14.01 13.69
C ASP A 163 -10.61 12.97 12.99
N ILE A 164 -10.95 11.70 13.16
CA ILE A 164 -10.24 10.56 12.57
C ILE A 164 -11.14 9.87 11.55
N LYS A 165 -10.62 9.55 10.38
CA LYS A 165 -11.32 8.74 9.38
C LYS A 165 -11.44 7.29 9.83
N VAL A 166 -12.58 6.70 9.52
CA VAL A 166 -12.86 5.28 9.72
C VAL A 166 -13.05 4.63 8.37
N ALA A 167 -12.22 3.66 8.06
CA ALA A 167 -12.22 2.90 6.83
C ALA A 167 -12.63 1.45 7.14
N ILE A 168 -13.90 1.12 6.95
CA ILE A 168 -14.44 -0.22 7.21
C ILE A 168 -13.91 -1.17 6.14
N HIS A 169 -13.29 -2.24 6.57
CA HIS A 169 -12.65 -3.23 5.70
C HIS A 169 -13.66 -4.30 5.28
N ASN A 170 -13.87 -4.49 3.98
CA ASN A 170 -14.61 -5.65 3.47
C ASN A 170 -13.71 -6.89 3.55
N HIS A 171 -14.24 -8.02 4.03
CA HIS A 171 -13.42 -9.17 4.43
C HIS A 171 -13.77 -10.48 3.71
N GLY A 172 -14.54 -10.41 2.62
CA GLY A 172 -14.87 -11.56 1.79
C GLY A 172 -16.10 -12.34 2.24
N PRO A 173 -16.45 -13.43 1.53
CA PRO A 173 -17.70 -14.15 1.74
C PRO A 173 -17.87 -14.76 3.14
N GLU A 174 -16.79 -14.89 3.88
CA GLU A 174 -16.77 -15.44 5.24
C GLU A 174 -17.19 -14.42 6.30
N ASP A 175 -17.13 -13.12 5.99
CA ASP A 175 -17.55 -12.06 6.90
C ASP A 175 -19.07 -11.91 6.87
N LYS A 176 -19.68 -11.91 8.06
CA LYS A 176 -21.15 -11.82 8.21
C LYS A 176 -21.67 -10.40 8.06
N HIS A 177 -20.81 -9.40 8.26
CA HIS A 177 -21.20 -7.99 8.34
C HIS A 177 -20.82 -7.21 7.10
N PHE A 178 -19.58 -7.39 6.62
CA PHE A 178 -19.02 -6.65 5.48
C PHE A 178 -18.33 -7.57 4.48
N PRO A 179 -19.04 -8.49 3.83
CA PRO A 179 -18.43 -9.40 2.84
C PRO A 179 -17.91 -8.66 1.62
N SER A 180 -18.59 -7.61 1.16
CA SER A 180 -18.23 -6.87 -0.06
C SER A 180 -18.12 -5.35 0.19
N PRO A 181 -17.50 -4.61 -0.74
CA PRO A 181 -17.48 -3.14 -0.68
C PRO A 181 -18.88 -2.52 -0.60
N TYR A 182 -19.86 -3.13 -1.24
CA TYR A 182 -21.24 -2.60 -1.31
C TYR A 182 -21.97 -2.71 0.01
N ASP A 183 -21.65 -3.72 0.84
CA ASP A 183 -22.20 -3.82 2.21
C ASP A 183 -21.71 -2.64 3.05
N VAL A 184 -20.42 -2.30 2.94
CA VAL A 184 -19.87 -1.12 3.62
C VAL A 184 -20.52 0.16 3.12
N LEU A 185 -20.58 0.36 1.79
CA LEU A 185 -21.16 1.58 1.20
C LEU A 185 -22.63 1.76 1.59
N THR A 186 -23.37 0.66 1.68
CA THR A 186 -24.77 0.66 2.14
C THR A 186 -24.85 1.07 3.61
N ALA A 187 -23.99 0.51 4.46
CA ALA A 187 -23.99 0.76 5.90
C ALA A 187 -23.60 2.20 6.24
N VAL A 188 -22.66 2.80 5.50
CA VAL A 188 -22.22 4.19 5.75
C VAL A 188 -23.02 5.23 4.99
N LYS A 189 -24.07 4.82 4.27
CA LYS A 189 -24.94 5.74 3.52
C LYS A 189 -25.63 6.71 4.50
N GLY A 190 -25.43 8.00 4.28
CA GLY A 190 -26.01 9.06 5.13
C GLY A 190 -25.22 9.34 6.42
N MET A 191 -24.18 8.57 6.73
CA MET A 191 -23.28 8.85 7.86
C MET A 191 -22.29 9.99 7.55
N ASP A 192 -21.63 10.51 8.59
CA ASP A 192 -20.57 11.52 8.46
C ASP A 192 -19.52 11.09 7.41
N SER A 193 -18.94 12.07 6.72
CA SER A 193 -17.95 11.81 5.66
C SER A 193 -16.68 11.10 6.13
N ARG A 194 -16.42 11.07 7.44
CA ARG A 194 -15.31 10.31 8.04
C ARG A 194 -15.56 8.80 8.05
N MET A 195 -16.82 8.35 7.89
CA MET A 195 -17.15 6.94 7.78
C MET A 195 -17.06 6.52 6.32
N GLY A 196 -16.24 5.53 6.00
CA GLY A 196 -16.01 5.09 4.62
C GLY A 196 -15.45 3.68 4.54
N LEU A 197 -14.90 3.37 3.38
CA LEU A 197 -14.46 2.05 2.96
C LEU A 197 -12.93 1.96 2.94
N CYS A 198 -12.38 0.90 3.53
CA CYS A 198 -11.11 0.32 3.13
C CYS A 198 -11.41 -0.85 2.19
N MET A 199 -11.22 -0.68 0.89
CA MET A 199 -11.49 -1.75 -0.05
C MET A 199 -10.33 -2.72 -0.11
N ASP A 200 -10.54 -3.94 0.41
CA ASP A 200 -9.66 -5.07 0.10
C ASP A 200 -10.08 -5.68 -1.23
N VAL A 201 -9.21 -5.57 -2.22
CA VAL A 201 -9.53 -5.98 -3.60
C VAL A 201 -9.64 -7.49 -3.78
N GLY A 202 -8.86 -8.26 -2.99
CA GLY A 202 -8.93 -9.72 -3.03
C GLY A 202 -10.22 -10.24 -2.43
N HIS A 203 -10.55 -9.76 -1.25
CA HIS A 203 -11.81 -10.10 -0.59
C HIS A 203 -13.04 -9.62 -1.39
N ALA A 204 -12.97 -8.41 -1.98
CA ALA A 204 -14.01 -7.90 -2.86
C ALA A 204 -14.24 -8.81 -4.08
N THR A 205 -13.17 -9.24 -4.73
CA THR A 205 -13.23 -10.14 -5.89
C THR A 205 -13.83 -11.48 -5.50
N ARG A 206 -13.42 -12.06 -4.37
CA ARG A 206 -13.98 -13.33 -3.85
C ARG A 206 -15.46 -13.23 -3.50
N ALA A 207 -15.92 -12.06 -3.09
CA ALA A 207 -17.33 -11.76 -2.86
C ALA A 207 -18.10 -11.44 -4.15
N GLY A 208 -17.48 -11.60 -5.33
CA GLY A 208 -18.10 -11.37 -6.63
C GLY A 208 -18.22 -9.90 -7.05
N ALA A 209 -17.58 -8.98 -6.33
CA ALA A 209 -17.61 -7.57 -6.69
C ALA A 209 -16.62 -7.24 -7.82
N ASN A 210 -17.05 -6.41 -8.76
CA ASN A 210 -16.15 -5.79 -9.72
C ASN A 210 -15.38 -4.65 -9.02
N ILE A 211 -14.11 -4.86 -8.74
CA ILE A 211 -13.29 -3.92 -7.96
C ILE A 211 -13.09 -2.57 -8.65
N VAL A 212 -13.12 -2.52 -9.98
CA VAL A 212 -13.01 -1.28 -10.75
C VAL A 212 -14.27 -0.44 -10.58
N GLN A 213 -15.44 -1.07 -10.75
CA GLN A 213 -16.71 -0.40 -10.56
C GLN A 213 -16.94 -0.02 -9.09
N ALA A 214 -16.59 -0.90 -8.15
CA ALA A 214 -16.71 -0.62 -6.73
C ALA A 214 -15.86 0.60 -6.30
N ALA A 215 -14.66 0.77 -6.88
CA ALA A 215 -13.84 1.97 -6.62
C ALA A 215 -14.52 3.25 -7.15
N LEU A 216 -15.12 3.19 -8.35
CA LEU A 216 -15.85 4.31 -8.93
C LEU A 216 -17.09 4.67 -8.08
N ASP A 217 -17.86 3.66 -7.66
CA ASP A 217 -19.10 3.84 -6.89
C ASP A 217 -18.81 4.34 -5.46
N ALA A 218 -17.67 3.91 -4.88
CA ALA A 218 -17.25 4.39 -3.56
C ALA A 218 -16.90 5.88 -3.59
N GLY A 219 -16.26 6.38 -4.66
CA GLY A 219 -15.92 7.79 -4.81
C GLY A 219 -15.24 8.35 -3.56
N PRO A 220 -15.78 9.43 -2.94
CA PRO A 220 -15.19 10.06 -1.75
C PRO A 220 -15.28 9.21 -0.48
N ARG A 221 -16.05 8.13 -0.50
CA ARG A 221 -16.14 7.17 0.62
C ARG A 221 -15.01 6.13 0.61
N LEU A 222 -14.22 6.03 -0.45
CA LEU A 222 -13.02 5.22 -0.47
C LEU A 222 -11.92 5.94 0.32
N HIS A 223 -11.64 5.48 1.53
CA HIS A 223 -10.66 6.11 2.42
C HIS A 223 -9.30 5.44 2.36
N ASP A 224 -9.29 4.11 2.18
CA ASP A 224 -8.08 3.30 2.10
C ASP A 224 -8.30 2.12 1.14
N LEU A 225 -7.22 1.49 0.70
CA LEU A 225 -7.28 0.33 -0.18
C LEU A 225 -6.18 -0.66 0.20
N HIS A 226 -6.58 -1.89 0.50
CA HIS A 226 -5.66 -3.02 0.61
C HIS A 226 -5.54 -3.69 -0.74
N ILE A 227 -4.35 -3.61 -1.34
CA ILE A 227 -4.06 -4.23 -2.63
C ILE A 227 -3.38 -5.58 -2.45
N LYS A 228 -3.86 -6.55 -3.19
CA LYS A 228 -3.30 -7.89 -3.37
C LYS A 228 -3.66 -8.40 -4.76
N ASP A 229 -3.15 -9.55 -5.16
CA ASP A 229 -3.55 -10.20 -6.41
C ASP A 229 -3.84 -11.68 -6.16
N LEU A 230 -4.70 -12.27 -6.99
CA LEU A 230 -5.19 -13.63 -6.84
C LEU A 230 -4.99 -14.40 -8.13
N ALA A 231 -4.43 -15.61 -8.05
CA ALA A 231 -4.37 -16.56 -9.16
C ALA A 231 -5.76 -17.11 -9.52
N ASP A 232 -6.66 -17.18 -8.53
CA ASP A 232 -8.07 -17.55 -8.67
C ASP A 232 -8.94 -16.59 -7.85
N GLY A 233 -9.83 -15.85 -8.51
CA GLY A 233 -10.69 -14.85 -7.88
C GLY A 233 -11.76 -15.43 -6.94
N THR A 234 -11.94 -16.74 -6.88
CA THR A 234 -12.90 -17.44 -6.00
C THR A 234 -12.26 -18.17 -4.85
N ALA A 235 -10.99 -18.57 -4.98
CA ALA A 235 -10.30 -19.36 -3.99
C ALA A 235 -9.69 -18.47 -2.88
N ARG A 236 -9.86 -18.89 -1.62
CA ARG A 236 -9.37 -18.16 -0.45
C ARG A 236 -7.84 -18.04 -0.43
N ASP A 237 -7.15 -19.15 -0.71
CA ASP A 237 -5.70 -19.27 -0.55
C ASP A 237 -4.98 -19.16 -1.91
N SER A 238 -5.42 -18.21 -2.75
CA SER A 238 -4.90 -18.04 -4.11
C SER A 238 -4.07 -16.76 -4.29
N GLN A 239 -3.69 -16.09 -3.20
CA GLN A 239 -2.90 -14.88 -3.29
C GLN A 239 -1.54 -15.16 -3.94
N VAL A 240 -1.15 -14.23 -4.83
CA VAL A 240 0.15 -14.17 -5.50
C VAL A 240 0.71 -12.76 -5.41
N ALA A 241 1.93 -12.53 -5.88
CA ALA A 241 2.44 -11.17 -5.98
C ALA A 241 1.60 -10.35 -6.96
N VAL A 242 1.42 -9.06 -6.68
CA VAL A 242 0.64 -8.18 -7.56
C VAL A 242 1.28 -8.14 -8.94
N GLY A 243 0.48 -8.45 -9.96
CA GLY A 243 0.88 -8.61 -11.36
C GLY A 243 1.09 -10.05 -11.81
N GLU A 244 1.08 -11.01 -10.90
CA GLU A 244 1.15 -12.45 -11.21
C GLU A 244 -0.24 -13.11 -11.20
N GLY A 245 -1.27 -12.37 -10.79
CA GLY A 245 -2.64 -12.84 -10.69
C GLY A 245 -3.54 -12.39 -11.83
N LYS A 246 -4.84 -12.40 -11.55
CA LYS A 246 -5.90 -12.12 -12.53
C LYS A 246 -6.66 -10.82 -12.26
N LEU A 247 -6.36 -10.10 -11.18
CA LEU A 247 -7.07 -8.89 -10.86
C LEU A 247 -6.72 -7.76 -11.85
N PRO A 248 -7.70 -6.94 -12.29
CA PRO A 248 -7.50 -5.91 -13.30
C PRO A 248 -6.81 -4.65 -12.72
N ILE A 249 -5.59 -4.82 -12.16
CA ILE A 249 -4.85 -3.76 -11.46
C ILE A 249 -4.68 -2.48 -12.29
N PRO A 250 -4.31 -2.54 -13.60
CA PRO A 250 -4.22 -1.32 -14.40
C PRO A 250 -5.55 -0.58 -14.56
N ALA A 251 -6.65 -1.30 -14.68
CA ALA A 251 -7.98 -0.69 -14.78
C ALA A 251 -8.43 -0.09 -13.43
N LEU A 252 -8.13 -0.77 -12.32
CA LEU A 252 -8.35 -0.25 -10.97
C LEU A 252 -7.59 1.07 -10.75
N PHE A 253 -6.31 1.13 -11.13
CA PHE A 253 -5.52 2.35 -10.96
C PHE A 253 -6.08 3.51 -11.79
N ARG A 254 -6.55 3.25 -13.02
CA ARG A 254 -7.27 4.26 -13.81
C ARG A 254 -8.56 4.74 -13.12
N ALA A 255 -9.30 3.84 -12.50
CA ALA A 255 -10.50 4.21 -11.74
C ALA A 255 -10.15 5.09 -10.53
N LEU A 256 -9.08 4.74 -9.78
CA LEU A 256 -8.59 5.56 -8.66
C LEU A 256 -8.14 6.96 -9.10
N GLN A 257 -7.44 7.07 -10.24
CA GLN A 257 -7.11 8.39 -10.82
C GLN A 257 -8.36 9.19 -11.20
N LYS A 258 -9.35 8.54 -11.83
CA LYS A 258 -10.59 9.18 -12.25
C LYS A 258 -11.39 9.79 -11.09
N ILE A 259 -11.38 9.13 -9.92
CA ILE A 259 -12.03 9.65 -8.71
C ILE A 259 -11.12 10.58 -7.89
N ASN A 260 -9.90 10.88 -8.36
CA ASN A 260 -8.88 11.62 -7.59
C ASN A 260 -8.68 11.03 -6.19
N PHE A 261 -8.50 9.70 -6.10
CA PHE A 261 -8.39 8.99 -4.82
C PHE A 261 -7.32 9.62 -3.92
N PRO A 262 -7.69 10.18 -2.76
CA PRO A 262 -6.75 10.90 -1.91
C PRO A 262 -5.98 9.99 -0.95
N GLY A 263 -6.42 8.73 -0.83
CA GLY A 263 -5.89 7.76 0.13
C GLY A 263 -4.61 7.07 -0.34
N TYR A 264 -4.40 5.88 0.20
CA TYR A 264 -3.21 5.08 -0.04
C TYR A 264 -3.60 3.70 -0.56
N VAL A 265 -2.79 3.17 -1.47
CA VAL A 265 -2.89 1.80 -1.96
C VAL A 265 -1.86 0.98 -1.19
N ASN A 266 -2.30 0.38 -0.10
CA ASN A 266 -1.45 -0.35 0.84
C ASN A 266 -1.35 -1.82 0.42
N LEU A 267 -0.15 -2.29 0.06
CA LEU A 267 0.07 -3.70 -0.24
C LEU A 267 -0.14 -4.54 1.02
N GLU A 268 -1.08 -5.47 0.95
CA GLU A 268 -1.29 -6.49 1.97
C GLU A 268 -0.91 -7.87 1.43
N TYR A 269 0.33 -8.27 1.72
CA TYR A 269 0.94 -9.51 1.26
C TYR A 269 0.91 -10.54 2.39
N GLU A 270 -0.02 -11.50 2.33
CA GLU A 270 -0.32 -12.40 3.45
C GLU A 270 0.35 -13.76 3.33
N ILE A 271 0.91 -14.08 2.15
CA ILE A 271 1.63 -15.33 1.88
C ILE A 271 3.13 -15.18 2.21
N ASN A 272 3.80 -16.33 2.36
CA ASN A 272 5.23 -16.39 2.68
C ASN A 272 5.63 -15.50 3.85
N ALA A 273 4.85 -15.52 4.94
CA ALA A 273 4.98 -14.60 6.07
C ALA A 273 6.40 -14.55 6.68
N LYS A 274 7.18 -15.64 6.58
CA LYS A 274 8.57 -15.70 7.07
C LYS A 274 9.59 -15.11 6.10
N ASP A 275 9.23 -14.92 4.83
CA ASP A 275 10.07 -14.28 3.80
C ASP A 275 9.20 -13.54 2.77
N PRO A 276 8.46 -12.50 3.17
CA PRO A 276 7.52 -11.79 2.29
C PRO A 276 8.22 -10.82 1.34
N LEU A 277 9.44 -10.37 1.65
CA LEU A 277 10.09 -9.25 0.97
C LEU A 277 10.27 -9.47 -0.54
N PRO A 278 10.69 -10.65 -1.04
CA PRO A 278 10.83 -10.87 -2.48
C PRO A 278 9.50 -10.65 -3.24
N GLY A 279 8.41 -11.24 -2.78
CA GLY A 279 7.10 -11.08 -3.42
C GLY A 279 6.54 -9.66 -3.29
N MET A 280 6.80 -8.99 -2.18
CA MET A 280 6.46 -7.57 -2.02
C MET A 280 7.26 -6.70 -3.01
N GLN A 281 8.54 -6.98 -3.24
CA GLN A 281 9.37 -6.26 -4.23
C GLN A 281 8.84 -6.45 -5.65
N VAL A 282 8.44 -7.68 -6.04
CA VAL A 282 7.78 -7.97 -7.33
C VAL A 282 6.49 -7.15 -7.45
N SER A 283 5.64 -7.18 -6.42
CA SER A 283 4.38 -6.42 -6.38
C SER A 283 4.61 -4.91 -6.58
N PHE A 284 5.56 -4.32 -5.86
CA PHE A 284 5.88 -2.90 -5.99
C PHE A 284 6.49 -2.55 -7.35
N ALA A 285 7.34 -3.42 -7.92
CA ALA A 285 7.91 -3.22 -9.24
C ALA A 285 6.82 -3.18 -10.31
N TYR A 286 5.89 -4.14 -10.28
CA TYR A 286 4.75 -4.18 -11.19
C TYR A 286 3.86 -2.93 -11.05
N MET A 287 3.44 -2.60 -9.84
CA MET A 287 2.57 -1.44 -9.60
C MET A 287 3.21 -0.13 -10.07
N ARG A 288 4.49 0.07 -9.83
CA ARG A 288 5.23 1.24 -10.35
C ARG A 288 5.31 1.24 -11.87
N GLY A 289 5.52 0.08 -12.50
CA GLY A 289 5.50 -0.06 -13.97
C GLY A 289 4.15 0.35 -14.55
N VAL A 290 3.05 -0.09 -13.94
CA VAL A 290 1.69 0.32 -14.32
C VAL A 290 1.52 1.84 -14.19
N LEU A 291 1.91 2.43 -13.07
CA LEU A 291 1.79 3.87 -12.85
C LEU A 291 2.64 4.68 -13.83
N ALA A 292 3.86 4.23 -14.13
CA ALA A 292 4.72 4.87 -15.11
C ALA A 292 4.14 4.82 -16.54
N ALA A 293 3.42 3.75 -16.88
CA ALA A 293 2.74 3.63 -18.18
C ALA A 293 1.44 4.44 -18.27
N MET A 294 0.95 5.00 -17.16
CA MET A 294 -0.26 5.82 -17.07
C MET A 294 0.03 7.32 -16.96
N ALA A 295 1.29 7.68 -16.75
CA ALA A 295 1.77 9.07 -16.67
C ALA A 295 1.94 9.65 -18.07
#